data_7e170d395a4f4a3712cf69ef2a3fd79d
#
_entry.id   7e170d395a4f4a3712cf69ef2a3fd79d
#
_cell.length_a   1.000
_cell.length_b   1.000
_cell.length_c   1.000
_cell.angle_alpha   90.00
_cell.angle_beta   90.00
_cell.angle_gamma   90.00
#
_symmetry.space_group_name_H-M   'P 1'
#
loop_
_entity.id
_entity.type
_entity.pdbx_description
1 polymer ?
#
loop_
_entity_poly.entity_id
_entity_poly.type
_entity_poly.pdbx_seq_one_letter_code
_entity_poly.pdbx_strand_id
1 'polypeptide(L)'
;MNLNQIQRKLQRELLTKQFVTKLGTSQFYSADQNRMITMYSVSTPTLQYVKGKWKTKDYEIIRTASQADVVMTLKEMWEALEGWQ
;
A
#
# COMPACT_ATOMS: atom_id res chain seq x y z
N MET A 1 1.09 19.05 7.46
CA MET A 1 0.38 18.01 6.70
C MET A 1 0.01 16.87 7.62
N ASN A 2 -1.18 16.32 7.46
CA ASN A 2 -1.53 15.10 8.16
C ASN A 2 -1.11 13.86 7.35
N LEU A 3 -1.20 12.69 7.95
CA LEU A 3 -0.75 11.45 7.31
C LEU A 3 -1.52 11.14 6.03
N ASN A 4 -2.82 11.48 5.97
CA ASN A 4 -3.61 11.24 4.76
C ASN A 4 -3.11 12.07 3.58
N GLN A 5 -2.74 13.31 3.83
CA GLN A 5 -2.22 14.20 2.78
C GLN A 5 -0.86 13.72 2.27
N ILE A 6 0.02 13.32 3.18
CA ILE A 6 1.34 12.78 2.83
C ILE A 6 1.17 11.50 2.01
N GLN A 7 0.28 10.63 2.44
CA GLN A 7 -0.03 9.38 1.76
C GLN A 7 -0.48 9.61 0.31
N ARG A 8 -1.42 10.55 0.11
CA ARG A 8 -1.92 10.89 -1.22
C ARG A 8 -0.84 11.48 -2.10
N LYS A 9 0.01 12.33 -1.52
CA LYS A 9 1.12 12.94 -2.27
C LYS A 9 2.11 11.89 -2.74
N LEU A 10 2.52 10.99 -1.85
CA LEU A 10 3.45 9.91 -2.20
C LEU A 10 2.86 8.97 -3.23
N GLN A 11 1.57 8.64 -3.10
CA GLN A 11 0.89 7.79 -4.06
C GLN A 11 0.87 8.42 -5.46
N ARG A 12 0.63 9.72 -5.54
CA ARG A 12 0.67 10.44 -6.82
C ARG A 12 2.07 10.48 -7.41
N GLU A 13 3.09 10.68 -6.58
CA GLU A 13 4.47 10.68 -7.04
C GLU A 13 4.91 9.31 -7.56
N LEU A 14 4.47 8.24 -6.89
CA LEU A 14 4.71 6.88 -7.37
C LEU A 14 4.02 6.63 -8.71
N LEU A 15 2.83 7.17 -8.88
CA LEU A 15 2.10 7.03 -10.14
C LEU A 15 2.83 7.72 -11.30
N THR A 16 3.51 8.84 -11.05
CA THR A 16 4.31 9.49 -12.10
C THR A 16 5.45 8.61 -12.57
N LYS A 17 5.88 7.66 -11.74
CA LYS A 17 6.89 6.68 -12.11
C LYS A 17 6.28 5.37 -12.61
N GLN A 18 5.00 5.42 -12.96
CA GLN A 18 4.24 4.28 -13.47
C GLN A 18 4.10 3.14 -12.46
N PHE A 19 4.17 3.47 -11.18
CA PHE A 19 3.98 2.51 -10.11
C PHE A 19 2.63 2.76 -9.44
N VAL A 20 1.68 1.86 -9.70
CA VAL A 20 0.31 1.96 -9.17
C VAL A 20 0.25 1.30 -7.81
N THR A 21 -0.29 2.03 -6.83
CA THR A 21 -0.54 1.48 -5.50
C THR A 21 -2.02 1.59 -5.16
N LYS A 22 -2.49 0.61 -4.40
CA LYS A 22 -3.85 0.61 -3.86
C LYS A 22 -3.76 0.63 -2.35
N LEU A 23 -4.47 1.56 -1.74
CA LEU A 23 -4.53 1.69 -0.28
C LEU A 23 -5.86 1.14 0.19
N GLY A 24 -5.81 0.28 1.21
CA GLY A 24 -7.00 -0.31 1.77
C GLY A 24 -7.04 -0.16 3.28
N THR A 25 -8.24 -0.22 3.82
CA THR A 25 -8.46 -0.27 5.26
C THR A 25 -9.43 -1.37 5.57
N SER A 26 -9.23 -2.02 6.72
CA SER A 26 -10.17 -2.99 7.25
C SER A 26 -10.22 -2.84 8.76
N GLN A 27 -11.33 -3.24 9.35
CA GLN A 27 -11.51 -3.16 10.80
C GLN A 27 -11.92 -4.54 11.32
N PHE A 28 -11.39 -4.87 12.49
CA PHE A 28 -11.79 -6.09 13.18
C PHE A 28 -11.85 -5.83 14.69
N TYR A 29 -12.65 -6.63 15.38
CA TYR A 29 -12.75 -6.55 16.82
C TYR A 29 -11.69 -7.44 17.46
N SER A 30 -10.88 -6.84 18.35
CA SER A 30 -9.87 -7.58 19.10
C SER A 30 -10.44 -7.90 20.50
N ALA A 31 -10.65 -9.18 20.78
CA ALA A 31 -11.10 -9.61 22.10
C ALA A 31 -10.04 -9.33 23.16
N ASP A 32 -8.76 -9.46 22.82
CA ASP A 32 -7.67 -9.22 23.76
C ASP A 32 -7.59 -7.76 24.21
N GLN A 33 -7.81 -6.83 23.28
CA GLN A 33 -7.75 -5.40 23.57
C GLN A 33 -9.13 -4.79 23.84
N ASN A 34 -10.18 -5.57 23.63
CA ASN A 34 -11.58 -5.17 23.82
C ASN A 34 -11.91 -3.88 23.06
N ARG A 35 -11.48 -3.82 21.79
CA ARG A 35 -11.75 -2.66 20.94
C ARG A 35 -11.67 -3.03 19.46
N MET A 36 -12.18 -2.13 18.62
CA MET A 36 -12.02 -2.25 17.18
C MET A 36 -10.62 -1.80 16.79
N ILE A 37 -9.98 -2.59 15.94
CA ILE A 37 -8.64 -2.26 15.40
C ILE A 37 -8.78 -2.01 13.92
N THR A 38 -8.17 -0.91 13.44
CA THR A 38 -8.10 -0.59 12.02
C THR A 38 -6.75 -1.05 11.47
N MET A 39 -6.80 -1.84 10.40
CA MET A 39 -5.60 -2.26 9.67
C MET A 39 -5.53 -1.50 8.35
N TYR A 40 -4.33 -1.10 7.99
CA TYR A 40 -4.02 -0.42 6.73
C TYR A 40 -3.22 -1.34 5.84
N SER A 41 -3.47 -1.28 4.55
CA SER A 41 -2.72 -2.10 3.60
C SER A 41 -2.31 -1.29 2.39
N VAL A 42 -1.17 -1.67 1.81
CA VAL A 42 -0.68 -1.14 0.53
C VAL A 42 -0.52 -2.34 -0.39
N SER A 43 -1.14 -2.27 -1.56
CA SER A 43 -1.07 -3.33 -2.56
C SER A 43 -0.70 -2.75 -3.91
N THR A 44 -0.15 -3.57 -4.77
CA THR A 44 0.12 -3.21 -6.15
C THR A 44 -0.43 -4.29 -7.08
N PRO A 45 -1.03 -3.91 -8.21
CA PRO A 45 -1.50 -4.92 -9.17
C PRO A 45 -0.32 -5.58 -9.87
N THR A 46 -0.40 -6.89 -10.01
CA THR A 46 0.59 -7.68 -10.73
C THR A 46 -0.11 -8.47 -11.83
N LEU A 47 0.61 -8.72 -12.92
CA LEU A 47 0.12 -9.57 -13.99
C LEU A 47 0.64 -10.99 -13.78
N GLN A 48 -0.26 -11.96 -13.86
CA GLN A 48 0.08 -13.38 -13.75
C GLN A 48 -0.49 -14.13 -14.94
N TYR A 49 0.31 -15.05 -15.48
CA TYR A 49 -0.14 -15.93 -16.55
C TYR A 49 -0.60 -17.25 -15.95
N VAL A 50 -1.92 -17.50 -15.99
CA VAL A 50 -2.53 -18.68 -15.38
C VAL A 50 -3.44 -19.34 -16.41
N LYS A 51 -3.20 -20.64 -16.66
CA LYS A 51 -4.03 -21.45 -17.55
C LYS A 51 -4.22 -20.83 -18.93
N GLY A 52 -3.16 -20.28 -19.51
CA GLY A 52 -3.20 -19.69 -20.83
C GLY A 52 -3.77 -18.28 -20.91
N LYS A 53 -4.04 -17.65 -19.78
CA LYS A 53 -4.62 -16.30 -19.74
C LYS A 53 -3.85 -15.40 -18.80
N TRP A 54 -3.75 -14.12 -19.17
CA TRP A 54 -3.20 -13.10 -18.30
C TRP A 54 -4.29 -12.63 -17.33
N LYS A 55 -3.96 -12.64 -16.04
CA LYS A 55 -4.86 -12.15 -14.99
C LYS A 55 -4.13 -11.13 -14.14
N THR A 56 -4.87 -10.11 -13.68
CA THR A 56 -4.37 -9.14 -12.72
C THR A 56 -4.67 -9.63 -11.31
N LYS A 57 -3.65 -9.63 -10.46
CA LYS A 57 -3.80 -9.99 -9.06
C LYS A 57 -3.11 -8.94 -8.21
N ASP A 58 -3.75 -8.53 -7.13
CA ASP A 58 -3.15 -7.57 -6.21
C ASP A 58 -2.14 -8.27 -5.32
N TYR A 59 -0.94 -7.72 -5.26
CA TYR A 59 0.10 -8.16 -4.34
C TYR A 59 0.13 -7.22 -3.15
N GLU A 60 -0.08 -7.76 -1.95
CA GLU A 60 -0.04 -6.98 -0.73
C GLU A 60 1.40 -6.76 -0.28
N ILE A 61 1.81 -5.49 -0.23
CA ILE A 61 3.18 -5.11 0.13
C ILE A 61 3.32 -5.05 1.65
N ILE A 62 2.34 -4.45 2.32
CA ILE A 62 2.34 -4.33 3.77
C ILE A 62 0.90 -4.33 4.30
N ARG A 63 0.72 -4.88 5.47
CA ARG A 63 -0.50 -4.75 6.26
C ARG A 63 -0.09 -4.40 7.68
N THR A 64 -0.59 -3.29 8.20
CA THR A 64 -0.14 -2.74 9.47
C THR A 64 -1.27 -2.00 10.17
N ALA A 65 -1.22 -1.95 11.50
CA ALA A 65 -2.15 -1.16 12.29
C ALA A 65 -1.70 0.31 12.40
N SER A 66 -0.53 0.66 11.87
CA SER A 66 0.03 2.01 11.96
C SER A 66 0.01 2.69 10.60
N GLN A 67 -0.74 3.79 10.47
CA GLN A 67 -0.75 4.57 9.24
C GLN A 67 0.62 5.17 8.93
N ALA A 68 1.42 5.46 9.97
CA ALA A 68 2.78 5.95 9.77
C ALA A 68 3.65 4.93 9.03
N ASP A 69 3.45 3.63 9.28
CA ASP A 69 4.17 2.57 8.55
C ASP A 69 3.81 2.57 7.07
N VAL A 70 2.55 2.87 6.73
CA VAL A 70 2.12 2.98 5.34
C VAL A 70 2.87 4.12 4.65
N VAL A 71 2.95 5.27 5.30
CA VAL A 71 3.67 6.43 4.77
C VAL A 71 5.14 6.11 4.58
N MET A 72 5.77 5.47 5.55
CA MET A 72 7.18 5.08 5.46
C MET A 72 7.42 4.09 4.33
N THR A 73 6.51 3.13 4.15
CA THR A 73 6.61 2.16 3.07
C THR A 73 6.53 2.84 1.70
N LEU A 74 5.57 3.74 1.52
CA LEU A 74 5.44 4.49 0.27
C LEU A 74 6.67 5.35 -0.01
N LYS A 75 7.23 5.97 1.03
CA LYS A 75 8.43 6.78 0.90
C LYS A 75 9.64 5.94 0.51
N GLU A 76 9.81 4.78 1.12
CA GLU A 76 10.91 3.87 0.78
C GLU A 76 10.79 3.37 -0.66
N MET A 77 9.57 3.07 -1.12
CA MET A 77 9.33 2.68 -2.50
C MET A 77 9.69 3.80 -3.46
N TRP A 78 9.30 5.03 -3.14
CA TRP A 78 9.62 6.18 -3.97
C TRP A 78 11.13 6.40 -4.05
N GLU A 79 11.83 6.32 -2.92
CA GLU A 79 13.28 6.47 -2.86
C GLU A 79 14.00 5.38 -3.66
N ALA A 80 13.52 4.15 -3.59
CA ALA A 80 14.07 3.05 -4.37
C ALA A 80 13.92 3.29 -5.88
N LEU A 81 12.77 3.78 -6.32
CA LEU A 81 12.54 4.09 -7.73
C LEU A 81 13.39 5.28 -8.20
N GLU A 82 13.60 6.27 -7.34
CA GLU A 82 14.49 7.39 -7.64
C GLU A 82 15.92 6.93 -7.87
N GLY A 83 16.39 5.97 -7.08
CA GLY A 83 17.74 5.45 -7.19
C GLY A 83 17.98 4.60 -8.42
N TRP A 84 16.93 4.27 -9.17
CA TRP A 84 17.04 3.41 -10.36
C TRP A 84 17.17 4.20 -11.67
N GLN A 85 17.28 5.49 -11.59
CA GLN A 85 17.40 6.35 -12.78
C GLN A 85 18.83 6.46 -13.27
#